data_ddecdda24f3759929023921ac06081cd
#
_entry.id   ddecdda24f3759929023921ac06081cd
#
_cell.length_a   1.000
_cell.length_b   1.000
_cell.length_c   1.000
_cell.angle_alpha   90.00
_cell.angle_beta   90.00
_cell.angle_gamma   90.00
#
_symmetry.space_group_name_H-M   'P 1'
#
loop_
_entity.id
_entity.type
_entity.pdbx_description
1 polymer ?
#
loop_
_entity_poly.entity_id
_entity_poly.type
_entity_poly.pdbx_seq_one_letter_code
_entity_poly.pdbx_strand_id
1 'polypeptide(L)' 'PLLSSRIRSRYVDGVNGLRVHVLEAGYETSGRPAVVLLHGFPELAYSWRKVMLPLADAGFHV' A
#
# COMPACT_ATOMS: atom_id res chain seq x y z
N PRO A 1 13.86 -8.56 -1.40
CA PRO A 1 13.02 -8.31 -0.24
C PRO A 1 11.80 -9.18 -0.24
N LEU A 2 11.39 -9.51 0.96
CA LEU A 2 10.35 -10.50 1.15
C LEU A 2 9.08 -9.82 1.60
N LEU A 3 8.23 -9.48 0.65
CA LEU A 3 6.90 -9.00 0.94
C LEU A 3 5.95 -10.19 1.07
N SER A 4 4.98 -10.07 1.97
CA SER A 4 3.90 -11.04 2.05
C SER A 4 3.17 -11.09 0.71
N SER A 5 2.66 -12.27 0.35
CA SER A 5 1.84 -12.40 -0.85
C SER A 5 0.55 -11.59 -0.77
N ARG A 6 0.19 -11.12 0.42
CA ARG A 6 -0.98 -10.27 0.64
C ARG A 6 -0.71 -8.80 0.32
N ILE A 7 0.54 -8.45 0.06
CA ILE A 7 0.93 -7.10 -0.34
C ILE A 7 1.34 -7.16 -1.80
N ARG A 8 0.67 -6.38 -2.63
CA ARG A 8 1.04 -6.32 -4.05
C ARG A 8 1.68 -4.98 -4.38
N SER A 9 2.54 -5.02 -5.38
CA SER A 9 3.24 -3.85 -5.90
C SER A 9 2.67 -3.52 -7.27
N ARG A 10 2.36 -2.25 -7.50
CA ARG A 10 1.93 -1.81 -8.83
C ARG A 10 2.26 -0.34 -9.06
N TYR A 11 2.14 0.07 -10.31
CA TYR A 11 2.29 1.48 -10.69
C TYR A 11 0.93 2.07 -10.99
N VAL A 12 0.73 3.32 -10.60
CA VAL A 12 -0.48 4.08 -10.88
C VAL A 12 -0.09 5.27 -11.72
N ASP A 13 -0.69 5.37 -12.91
CA ASP A 13 -0.43 6.47 -13.83
C ASP A 13 -1.41 7.61 -13.61
N GLY A 14 -1.01 8.82 -14.02
CA GLY A 14 -1.91 9.97 -14.01
C GLY A 14 -2.06 10.64 -12.67
N VAL A 15 -1.21 10.36 -11.69
CA VAL A 15 -1.22 11.05 -10.41
C VAL A 15 -0.42 12.32 -10.57
N ASN A 16 -1.11 13.45 -10.78
CA ASN A 16 -0.48 14.73 -11.11
C ASN A 16 0.50 14.62 -12.27
N GLY A 17 0.14 13.80 -13.29
CA GLY A 17 1.00 13.58 -14.44
C GLY A 17 2.18 12.66 -14.17
N LEU A 18 2.22 12.01 -13.04
CA LEU A 18 3.32 11.14 -12.66
C LEU A 18 2.87 9.68 -12.58
N ARG A 19 3.83 8.80 -12.80
CA ARG A 19 3.64 7.36 -12.56
C ARG A 19 4.17 7.04 -11.17
N VAL A 20 3.30 6.55 -10.30
CA VAL A 20 3.61 6.33 -8.89
C VAL A 20 3.64 4.85 -8.59
N HIS A 21 4.69 4.41 -7.89
CA HIS A 21 4.80 3.04 -7.41
C HIS A 21 4.12 2.93 -6.05
N VAL A 22 3.22 1.96 -5.90
CA VAL A 22 2.49 1.77 -4.66
C VAL A 22 2.55 0.31 -4.21
N LEU A 23 2.48 0.12 -2.91
CA LEU A 23 2.27 -1.18 -2.29
C LEU A 23 0.87 -1.18 -1.69
N GLU A 24 0.12 -2.27 -1.90
CA GLU A 24 -1.27 -2.36 -1.45
C GLU A 24 -1.52 -3.62 -0.65
N ALA A 25 -2.37 -3.52 0.37
CA ALA A 25 -2.91 -4.66 1.10
C ALA A 25 -4.39 -4.42 1.36
N GLY A 26 -5.18 -5.48 1.44
CA GLY A 26 -6.62 -5.37 1.63
C GLY A 26 -7.36 -4.96 0.37
N TYR A 27 -6.73 -5.09 -0.78
CA TYR A 27 -7.30 -4.68 -2.06
C TYR A 27 -8.30 -5.69 -2.63
N GLU A 28 -8.32 -6.89 -2.09
CA GLU A 28 -9.14 -7.98 -2.64
C GLU A 28 -10.63 -7.76 -2.43
N THR A 29 -11.00 -7.01 -1.41
CA THR A 29 -12.39 -6.76 -1.07
C THR A 29 -12.73 -5.31 -1.38
N SER A 30 -13.69 -5.10 -2.27
CA SER A 30 -14.13 -3.75 -2.59
C SER A 30 -14.95 -3.15 -1.45
N GLY A 31 -15.04 -1.83 -1.41
CA GLY A 31 -15.87 -1.13 -0.44
C GLY A 31 -15.19 -0.87 0.91
N ARG A 32 -13.95 -1.26 1.07
CA ARG A 32 -13.22 -0.97 2.31
C ARG A 32 -12.78 0.48 2.37
N PRO A 33 -12.79 1.11 3.56
CA PRO A 33 -12.17 2.42 3.70
C PRO A 33 -10.69 2.36 3.33
N ALA A 34 -10.19 3.39 2.67
CA ALA A 34 -8.81 3.45 2.24
C ALA A 34 -7.97 4.18 3.27
N VAL A 35 -6.76 3.65 3.51
CA VAL A 35 -5.75 4.31 4.34
C VAL A 35 -4.52 4.49 3.48
N VAL A 36 -4.05 5.73 3.35
CA VAL A 36 -2.87 6.05 2.57
C VAL A 36 -1.72 6.33 3.52
N LEU A 37 -0.65 5.55 3.41
CA LEU A 37 0.55 5.72 4.22
C LEU A 37 1.64 6.34 3.36
N LEU A 38 2.15 7.46 3.80
CA LEU A 38 3.21 8.18 3.09
C LEU A 38 4.52 8.05 3.85
N HIS A 39 5.59 7.81 3.10
CA HIS A 39 6.92 7.73 3.71
C HIS A 39 7.74 8.95 3.30
N GLY A 40 8.70 9.31 4.16
CA GLY A 40 9.62 10.39 3.88
C GLY A 40 10.93 9.88 3.34
N PHE A 41 11.75 10.80 2.88
CA PHE A 41 13.12 10.50 2.49
C PHE A 41 13.99 10.39 3.76
N PRO A 42 14.83 9.36 3.89
CA PRO A 42 15.18 8.32 2.90
C PRO A 42 14.37 7.03 3.04
N GLU A 43 13.22 7.07 3.69
CA GLU A 43 12.42 5.88 3.89
C GLU A 43 11.80 5.40 2.59
N LEU A 44 11.52 4.10 2.54
CA LEU A 44 10.90 3.45 1.40
C LEU A 44 9.50 2.97 1.78
N ALA A 45 8.63 2.82 0.77
CA ALA A 45 7.29 2.29 1.01
C ALA A 45 7.34 0.94 1.75
N TYR A 46 8.37 0.16 1.52
CA TYR A 46 8.55 -1.12 2.18
C TYR A 46 8.59 -1.00 3.71
N SER A 47 9.00 0.14 4.24
CA SER A 47 9.05 0.33 5.69
C SER A 47 7.68 0.26 6.36
N TRP A 48 6.59 0.42 5.60
CA TRP A 48 5.24 0.31 6.12
C TRP A 48 4.74 -1.13 6.23
N ARG A 49 5.51 -2.11 5.78
CA ARG A 49 5.05 -3.50 5.68
C ARG A 49 4.54 -4.08 6.99
N LYS A 50 5.09 -3.63 8.12
CA LYS A 50 4.70 -4.14 9.45
C LYS A 50 3.36 -3.59 9.92
N VAL A 51 2.88 -2.52 9.29
CA VAL A 51 1.63 -1.87 9.64
C VAL A 51 0.52 -2.27 8.69
N MET A 52 0.87 -2.58 7.43
CA MET A 52 -0.12 -2.76 6.36
C MET A 52 -1.03 -3.96 6.60
N LEU A 53 -0.48 -5.11 6.99
CA LEU A 53 -1.29 -6.30 7.17
C LEU A 53 -2.23 -6.20 8.38
N PRO A 54 -1.79 -5.69 9.55
CA PRO A 54 -2.72 -5.46 10.65
C PRO A 54 -3.86 -4.51 10.27
N LEU A 55 -3.59 -3.47 9.49
CA LEU A 55 -4.63 -2.56 9.03
C LEU A 55 -5.57 -3.26 8.05
N ALA A 56 -5.04 -4.06 7.14
CA ALA A 56 -5.87 -4.81 6.21
C ALA A 56 -6.75 -5.81 6.96
N ASP A 57 -6.21 -6.45 8.00
CA ASP A 57 -6.97 -7.38 8.83
C ASP A 57 -8.08 -6.68 9.60
N ALA A 58 -7.91 -5.39 9.88
CA ALA A 58 -8.95 -4.59 10.52
C ALA A 58 -10.02 -4.10 9.54
N GLY A 59 -9.91 -4.45 8.27
CA GLY A 59 -10.92 -4.13 7.27
C GLY A 59 -10.62 -2.93 6.40
N PHE A 60 -9.37 -2.49 6.36
CA PHE A 60 -8.98 -1.36 5.52
C PHE A 60 -8.29 -1.79 4.23
N HIS A 61 -8.39 -0.96 3.21
CA HIS A 61 -7.58 -1.05 2.01
C HIS A 61 -6.39 -0.09 2.21
N VAL A 62 -5.20 -0.63 2.35
CA VAL A 62 -4.00 0.14 2.72
C VAL A 62 -3.12 0.36 1.52
#